data_1c56e146d57c3af05e79fb87b2798069
#
_entry.id   1c56e146d57c3af05e79fb87b2798069
#
_cell.length_a   1.000
_cell.length_b   1.000
_cell.length_c   1.000
_cell.angle_alpha   90.00
_cell.angle_beta   90.00
_cell.angle_gamma   90.00
#
_symmetry.space_group_name_H-M   'P 1'
#
loop_
_entity.id
_entity.type
_entity.pdbx_description
1 polymer ?
#
loop_
_entity_poly.entity_id
_entity_poly.type
_entity_poly.pdbx_seq_one_letter_code
_entity_poly.pdbx_strand_id
1 'polypeptide(L)'
;MRIYRHRRLLTGFAVLTSLALLAGACGGDEGGEAPPPGEASGEIRVVSNWTGSEGEAFQAVIDAFHEKNPKVTVKVEQVPFDQTQALLTQQFAAGSPPDVAVALPGIIRTFADQDLLLNLDPQWDGWIKDGAYTDALRQIASGPDGKAYAVFFKGNVNALVWYSPQQLEKLGIAEPKTWAEFTAAMDKSKADGVAPLAVGGKDGWPLTQWTDPVILRVAGAEAFNDLARGKIGWDDPRIVKSFQVLGDLIGKYFPQQTLATGFIDATCAGAKGKALFDNQGAFMNLIIPAECDKSLKPGKDFTFFLLPKYDAAMPDAQFVSGDLFVGAKDTKNKPATLALLDYLASADAQEIWAKRGGYIAPNAKVPVDAYPDENDRKAAALWPKQADVPAGYDLDDWIGGEIQVKYRQALAQFTRDRDVDKFISTMTKVDTRAKD
;
A
#
# COMPACT_ATOMS: atom_id res chain seq x y z
N MET A 1 82.12 24.98 23.19
CA MET A 1 82.63 25.81 24.31
C MET A 1 81.45 26.11 25.27
N ARG A 2 81.62 25.62 26.54
CA ARG A 2 80.89 25.95 27.79
C ARG A 2 79.36 25.83 27.74
N ILE A 3 78.69 24.72 28.28
CA ILE A 3 78.44 24.39 29.70
C ILE A 3 77.82 25.60 30.48
N TYR A 4 76.55 25.40 30.93
CA TYR A 4 76.19 25.45 32.35
C TYR A 4 74.81 24.82 32.64
N ARG A 5 74.84 23.92 33.62
CA ARG A 5 73.75 23.32 34.38
C ARG A 5 73.13 24.39 35.32
N HIS A 6 71.83 24.27 35.61
CA HIS A 6 71.41 24.30 37.02
C HIS A 6 70.06 23.62 37.21
N ARG A 7 70.03 22.94 38.30
CA ARG A 7 69.02 22.05 38.91
C ARG A 7 67.97 22.83 39.70
N ARG A 8 66.89 22.12 40.02
CA ARG A 8 65.95 22.15 41.19
C ARG A 8 64.69 22.91 40.95
N LEU A 9 63.44 22.50 41.44
CA LEU A 9 63.05 21.53 42.48
C LEU A 9 61.53 21.31 42.28
N LEU A 10 61.06 20.14 42.67
CA LEU A 10 59.72 19.63 42.89
C LEU A 10 58.73 20.61 43.52
N THR A 11 57.50 20.65 43.02
CA THR A 11 56.26 20.60 43.84
C THR A 11 55.16 19.96 43.05
N GLY A 12 54.58 18.91 43.60
CA GLY A 12 53.50 18.13 42.97
C GLY A 12 52.15 18.81 43.12
N PHE A 13 51.35 18.68 42.09
CA PHE A 13 49.89 18.84 42.20
C PHE A 13 49.26 17.63 41.46
N ALA A 14 48.59 16.82 42.26
CA ALA A 14 47.81 15.71 41.76
C ALA A 14 46.53 16.26 41.14
N VAL A 15 46.41 16.17 39.82
CA VAL A 15 45.15 16.36 39.11
C VAL A 15 44.63 14.98 38.75
N LEU A 16 43.53 14.57 39.42
CA LEU A 16 42.73 13.43 39.03
C LEU A 16 42.12 13.70 37.67
N THR A 17 42.66 13.11 36.64
CA THR A 17 42.03 13.00 35.32
C THR A 17 41.11 11.79 35.32
N SER A 18 39.82 12.04 35.36
CA SER A 18 38.77 11.07 35.08
C SER A 18 38.90 10.61 33.63
N LEU A 19 39.45 9.40 33.43
CA LEU A 19 39.42 8.71 32.16
C LEU A 19 37.97 8.25 31.92
N ALA A 20 37.23 9.00 31.11
CA ALA A 20 35.99 8.49 30.50
C ALA A 20 36.39 7.41 29.50
N LEU A 21 36.08 6.19 29.84
CA LEU A 21 36.13 5.03 28.95
C LEU A 21 35.13 5.27 27.79
N LEU A 22 35.63 5.69 26.66
CA LEU A 22 34.94 5.48 25.38
C LEU A 22 34.99 3.98 25.08
N ALA A 23 34.01 3.26 25.56
CA ALA A 23 33.70 1.95 25.07
C ALA A 23 33.19 2.13 23.63
N GLY A 24 34.06 1.91 22.65
CA GLY A 24 33.66 1.73 21.26
C GLY A 24 32.77 0.49 21.20
N ALA A 25 31.48 0.72 21.10
CA ALA A 25 30.53 -0.32 20.71
C ALA A 25 30.73 -0.58 19.22
N CYS A 26 31.47 -1.65 18.89
CA CYS A 26 31.23 -2.37 17.65
C CYS A 26 29.84 -2.98 17.76
N GLY A 27 28.82 -2.23 17.40
CA GLY A 27 27.46 -2.69 17.32
C GLY A 27 27.28 -3.45 16.03
N GLY A 28 26.89 -4.70 16.17
CA GLY A 28 26.29 -5.46 15.07
C GLY A 28 25.06 -4.75 14.54
N ASP A 29 24.64 -5.17 13.37
CA ASP A 29 23.61 -4.63 12.50
C ASP A 29 22.16 -4.90 13.03
N GLU A 30 21.94 -4.69 14.32
CA GLU A 30 20.63 -4.84 14.95
C GLU A 30 19.88 -3.50 14.95
N GLY A 31 18.60 -3.53 14.51
CA GLY A 31 17.71 -2.40 14.58
C GLY A 31 17.74 -1.77 15.98
N GLY A 32 18.07 -0.48 16.07
CA GLY A 32 18.08 0.24 17.35
C GLY A 32 16.65 0.49 17.82
N GLU A 33 16.47 0.63 19.14
CA GLU A 33 15.20 1.08 19.73
C GLU A 33 14.94 2.55 19.33
N ALA A 34 13.67 2.89 19.06
CA ALA A 34 13.29 4.28 18.78
C ALA A 34 13.50 5.13 20.05
N PRO A 35 14.05 6.34 19.92
CA PRO A 35 14.23 7.23 21.08
C PRO A 35 12.85 7.66 21.61
N PRO A 36 12.74 7.96 22.93
CA PRO A 36 11.53 8.54 23.50
C PRO A 36 11.06 9.80 22.73
N PRO A 37 9.74 10.09 22.70
CA PRO A 37 9.21 11.29 22.07
C PRO A 37 9.92 12.57 22.55
N GLY A 38 10.28 13.43 21.59
CA GLY A 38 10.96 14.72 21.85
C GLY A 38 12.47 14.64 22.05
N GLU A 39 13.08 13.46 22.11
CA GLU A 39 14.54 13.29 22.22
C GLU A 39 15.24 13.29 20.86
N ALA A 40 14.58 12.78 19.80
CA ALA A 40 15.10 12.86 18.44
C ALA A 40 15.23 14.29 17.96
N SER A 41 16.20 14.57 17.08
CA SER A 41 16.43 15.89 16.51
C SER A 41 17.06 15.82 15.13
N GLY A 42 17.01 16.94 14.37
CA GLY A 42 17.62 17.07 13.06
C GLY A 42 16.61 16.96 11.91
N GLU A 43 17.10 16.79 10.69
CA GLU A 43 16.28 16.76 9.49
C GLU A 43 16.24 15.35 8.92
N ILE A 44 15.07 14.94 8.42
CA ILE A 44 14.86 13.71 7.66
C ILE A 44 14.03 14.00 6.40
N ARG A 45 14.32 13.25 5.33
CA ARG A 45 13.60 13.28 4.05
C ARG A 45 12.64 12.12 3.97
N VAL A 46 11.39 12.39 3.61
CA VAL A 46 10.33 11.39 3.45
C VAL A 46 9.80 11.45 2.02
N VAL A 47 9.76 10.31 1.34
CA VAL A 47 9.05 10.18 0.06
C VAL A 47 7.73 9.48 0.32
N SER A 48 6.61 10.13 -0.06
CA SER A 48 5.27 9.56 -0.01
C SER A 48 4.68 9.42 -1.41
N ASN A 49 3.78 8.46 -1.60
CA ASN A 49 3.10 8.20 -2.87
C ASN A 49 1.70 8.83 -2.95
N TRP A 50 1.37 9.72 -2.01
CA TRP A 50 0.08 10.38 -1.95
C TRP A 50 0.19 11.84 -2.34
N THR A 51 -0.73 12.25 -3.23
CA THR A 51 -0.89 13.63 -3.71
C THR A 51 -2.34 14.08 -3.47
N GLY A 52 -2.66 15.36 -3.70
CA GLY A 52 -4.03 15.85 -3.49
C GLY A 52 -4.54 15.65 -2.07
N SER A 53 -5.76 15.18 -1.92
CA SER A 53 -6.44 14.98 -0.64
C SER A 53 -5.76 13.95 0.27
N GLU A 54 -5.18 12.91 -0.30
CA GLU A 54 -4.40 11.93 0.47
C GLU A 54 -3.07 12.52 0.95
N GLY A 55 -2.42 13.35 0.12
CA GLY A 55 -1.22 14.09 0.51
C GLY A 55 -1.47 15.06 1.65
N GLU A 56 -2.63 15.74 1.66
CA GLU A 56 -3.07 16.60 2.77
C GLU A 56 -3.35 15.80 4.05
N ALA A 57 -3.92 14.60 3.92
CA ALA A 57 -4.17 13.72 5.06
C ALA A 57 -2.85 13.23 5.68
N PHE A 58 -1.87 12.84 4.87
CA PHE A 58 -0.55 12.47 5.37
C PHE A 58 0.20 13.66 5.99
N GLN A 59 0.10 14.85 5.40
CA GLN A 59 0.70 16.07 5.99
C GLN A 59 0.20 16.32 7.41
N ALA A 60 -1.10 16.11 7.68
CA ALA A 60 -1.62 16.25 9.04
C ALA A 60 -1.03 15.24 10.05
N VAL A 61 -0.67 14.04 9.59
CA VAL A 61 0.05 13.06 10.41
C VAL A 61 1.47 13.56 10.73
N ILE A 62 2.15 14.13 9.74
CA ILE A 62 3.49 14.70 9.91
C ILE A 62 3.48 15.94 10.83
N ASP A 63 2.47 16.79 10.70
CA ASP A 63 2.32 17.97 11.59
C ASP A 63 2.16 17.54 13.05
N ALA A 64 1.34 16.52 13.31
CA ALA A 64 1.17 15.96 14.66
C ALA A 64 2.42 15.22 15.17
N PHE A 65 3.22 14.60 14.29
CA PHE A 65 4.55 14.10 14.66
C PHE A 65 5.47 15.23 15.09
N HIS A 66 5.49 16.35 14.37
CA HIS A 66 6.32 17.52 14.69
C HIS A 66 5.93 18.13 16.05
N GLU A 67 4.64 18.19 16.39
CA GLU A 67 4.19 18.64 17.71
C GLU A 67 4.78 17.80 18.86
N LYS A 68 4.90 16.49 18.68
CA LYS A 68 5.51 15.56 19.64
C LYS A 68 7.04 15.57 19.59
N ASN A 69 7.63 15.92 18.46
CA ASN A 69 9.07 15.91 18.20
C ASN A 69 9.54 17.25 17.58
N PRO A 70 9.44 18.38 18.30
CA PRO A 70 9.66 19.72 17.73
C PRO A 70 11.09 19.98 17.27
N LYS A 71 12.06 19.14 17.65
CA LYS A 71 13.44 19.23 17.20
C LYS A 71 13.72 18.47 15.89
N VAL A 72 12.71 17.73 15.37
CA VAL A 72 12.81 16.99 14.09
C VAL A 72 12.12 17.80 13.00
N THR A 73 12.84 18.08 11.93
CA THR A 73 12.28 18.64 10.70
C THR A 73 12.05 17.52 9.69
N VAL A 74 10.80 17.34 9.25
CA VAL A 74 10.44 16.35 8.23
C VAL A 74 10.19 17.05 6.91
N LYS A 75 10.96 16.70 5.88
CA LYS A 75 10.77 17.17 4.50
C LYS A 75 10.05 16.09 3.69
N VAL A 76 8.78 16.32 3.41
CA VAL A 76 7.96 15.39 2.63
C VAL A 76 8.03 15.75 1.15
N GLU A 77 8.43 14.79 0.32
CA GLU A 77 8.33 14.83 -1.13
C GLU A 77 7.13 13.95 -1.54
N GLN A 78 6.08 14.58 -2.09
CA GLN A 78 4.90 13.89 -2.58
C GLN A 78 5.11 13.53 -4.05
N VAL A 79 5.07 12.24 -4.37
CA VAL A 79 5.32 11.69 -5.70
C VAL A 79 4.09 10.93 -6.17
N PRO A 80 3.60 11.09 -7.41
CA PRO A 80 2.50 10.26 -7.91
C PRO A 80 2.79 8.76 -7.76
N PHE A 81 1.77 7.99 -7.40
CA PHE A 81 1.88 6.56 -7.07
C PHE A 81 2.61 5.75 -8.14
N ASP A 82 2.29 5.98 -9.41
CA ASP A 82 2.89 5.30 -10.57
C ASP A 82 4.38 5.59 -10.79
N GLN A 83 4.90 6.68 -10.19
CA GLN A 83 6.30 7.13 -10.34
C GLN A 83 7.17 6.76 -9.12
N THR A 84 6.55 6.54 -7.96
CA THR A 84 7.24 6.40 -6.68
C THR A 84 8.24 5.24 -6.68
N GLN A 85 7.85 4.05 -7.15
CA GLN A 85 8.71 2.87 -7.11
C GLN A 85 9.95 3.03 -8.02
N ALA A 86 9.78 3.65 -9.19
CA ALA A 86 10.89 3.95 -10.10
C ALA A 86 11.86 4.98 -9.49
N LEU A 87 11.33 6.04 -8.86
CA LEU A 87 12.12 7.04 -8.18
C LEU A 87 12.93 6.43 -7.03
N LEU A 88 12.31 5.62 -6.18
CA LEU A 88 12.99 4.95 -5.07
C LEU A 88 14.11 4.04 -5.58
N THR A 89 13.83 3.22 -6.60
CA THR A 89 14.86 2.35 -7.22
C THR A 89 16.05 3.16 -7.69
N GLN A 90 15.81 4.30 -8.34
CA GLN A 90 16.88 5.18 -8.81
C GLN A 90 17.67 5.80 -7.65
N GLN A 91 16.99 6.31 -6.61
CA GLN A 91 17.64 6.99 -5.48
C GLN A 91 18.47 6.02 -4.63
N PHE A 92 17.96 4.81 -4.37
CA PHE A 92 18.72 3.76 -3.68
C PHE A 92 19.94 3.32 -4.49
N ALA A 93 19.79 3.09 -5.79
CA ALA A 93 20.92 2.72 -6.66
C ALA A 93 21.98 3.84 -6.77
N ALA A 94 21.57 5.10 -6.66
CA ALA A 94 22.50 6.25 -6.66
C ALA A 94 23.18 6.49 -5.29
N GLY A 95 22.90 5.69 -4.25
CA GLY A 95 23.44 5.87 -2.89
C GLY A 95 22.98 7.15 -2.20
N SER A 96 21.81 7.67 -2.58
CA SER A 96 21.19 8.86 -1.95
C SER A 96 19.69 8.66 -1.68
N PRO A 97 19.33 7.59 -0.96
CA PRO A 97 17.92 7.30 -0.65
C PRO A 97 17.32 8.39 0.26
N PRO A 98 15.98 8.48 0.32
CA PRO A 98 15.31 9.21 1.40
C PRO A 98 15.55 8.49 2.73
N ASP A 99 15.41 9.18 3.87
CA ASP A 99 15.52 8.55 5.18
C ASP A 99 14.35 7.60 5.44
N VAL A 100 13.14 8.00 5.00
CA VAL A 100 11.91 7.21 5.07
C VAL A 100 11.17 7.27 3.72
N ALA A 101 10.59 6.17 3.30
CA ALA A 101 9.80 6.14 2.07
C ALA A 101 8.61 5.18 2.16
N VAL A 102 7.53 5.52 1.45
CA VAL A 102 6.45 4.55 1.17
C VAL A 102 6.96 3.55 0.14
N ALA A 103 6.85 2.27 0.47
CA ALA A 103 7.26 1.17 -0.40
C ALA A 103 6.22 0.04 -0.39
N LEU A 104 6.08 -0.63 -1.53
CA LEU A 104 5.21 -1.79 -1.68
C LEU A 104 5.96 -3.09 -1.38
N PRO A 105 5.29 -4.18 -0.99
CA PRO A 105 5.95 -5.42 -0.56
C PRO A 105 6.98 -5.97 -1.56
N GLY A 106 6.72 -5.86 -2.86
CA GLY A 106 7.66 -6.30 -3.88
C GLY A 106 8.99 -5.55 -3.85
N ILE A 107 8.94 -4.21 -3.70
CA ILE A 107 10.15 -3.38 -3.61
C ILE A 107 10.85 -3.53 -2.25
N ILE A 108 10.08 -3.72 -1.17
CA ILE A 108 10.62 -3.99 0.17
C ILE A 108 11.50 -5.23 0.13
N ARG A 109 11.01 -6.33 -0.45
CA ARG A 109 11.79 -7.57 -0.60
C ARG A 109 13.06 -7.36 -1.42
N THR A 110 12.96 -6.62 -2.52
CA THR A 110 14.11 -6.30 -3.38
C THR A 110 15.17 -5.49 -2.62
N PHE A 111 14.77 -4.48 -1.86
CA PHE A 111 15.71 -3.65 -1.10
C PHE A 111 16.26 -4.36 0.14
N ALA A 112 15.45 -5.22 0.78
CA ALA A 112 15.90 -6.06 1.89
C ALA A 112 16.97 -7.07 1.45
N ASP A 113 16.77 -7.72 0.30
CA ASP A 113 17.76 -8.66 -0.28
C ASP A 113 19.08 -7.98 -0.62
N GLN A 114 19.04 -6.69 -0.96
CA GLN A 114 20.22 -5.85 -1.21
C GLN A 114 20.80 -5.21 0.06
N ASP A 115 20.27 -5.51 1.24
CA ASP A 115 20.70 -4.96 2.53
C ASP A 115 20.63 -3.43 2.62
N LEU A 116 19.59 -2.84 2.03
CA LEU A 116 19.41 -1.38 1.92
C LEU A 116 18.47 -0.79 2.99
N LEU A 117 17.77 -1.62 3.77
CA LEU A 117 16.74 -1.20 4.69
C LEU A 117 17.12 -1.41 6.16
N LEU A 118 16.55 -0.56 7.03
CA LEU A 118 16.62 -0.75 8.48
C LEU A 118 15.80 -1.99 8.89
N ASN A 119 16.40 -2.87 9.68
CA ASN A 119 15.68 -3.95 10.34
C ASN A 119 14.79 -3.37 11.45
N LEU A 120 13.51 -3.74 11.43
CA LEU A 120 12.48 -3.29 12.38
C LEU A 120 11.95 -4.44 13.26
N ASP A 121 12.63 -5.58 13.32
CA ASP A 121 12.21 -6.71 14.19
C ASP A 121 11.97 -6.30 15.65
N PRO A 122 12.85 -5.49 16.28
CA PRO A 122 12.63 -5.07 17.68
C PRO A 122 11.33 -4.26 17.84
N GLN A 123 10.99 -3.40 16.87
CA GLN A 123 9.74 -2.63 16.88
C GLN A 123 8.53 -3.55 16.71
N TRP A 124 8.59 -4.49 15.75
CA TRP A 124 7.51 -5.44 15.49
C TRP A 124 7.24 -6.35 16.70
N ASP A 125 8.27 -6.83 17.36
CA ASP A 125 8.13 -7.62 18.59
C ASP A 125 7.37 -6.84 19.68
N GLY A 126 7.68 -5.55 19.81
CA GLY A 126 6.97 -4.63 20.70
C GLY A 126 5.51 -4.44 20.30
N TRP A 127 5.24 -4.12 19.02
CA TRP A 127 3.88 -3.85 18.53
C TRP A 127 2.97 -5.08 18.57
N ILE A 128 3.50 -6.27 18.30
CA ILE A 128 2.73 -7.53 18.42
C ILE A 128 2.43 -7.83 19.89
N LYS A 129 3.44 -7.74 20.76
CA LYS A 129 3.26 -7.94 22.19
C LYS A 129 2.23 -7.00 22.81
N ASP A 130 2.17 -5.77 22.31
CA ASP A 130 1.21 -4.76 22.74
C ASP A 130 -0.18 -4.92 22.08
N GLY A 131 -0.36 -5.89 21.17
CA GLY A 131 -1.62 -6.17 20.48
C GLY A 131 -2.00 -5.12 19.42
N ALA A 132 -1.04 -4.31 18.99
CA ALA A 132 -1.26 -3.30 17.93
C ALA A 132 -1.29 -3.93 16.54
N TYR A 133 -0.45 -4.94 16.30
CA TYR A 133 -0.30 -5.62 15.02
C TYR A 133 -0.33 -7.14 15.17
N THR A 134 -0.40 -7.85 14.04
CA THR A 134 -0.42 -9.30 13.95
C THR A 134 0.80 -9.84 13.20
N ASP A 135 1.15 -11.12 13.43
CA ASP A 135 2.20 -11.81 12.67
C ASP A 135 1.91 -11.84 11.16
N ALA A 136 0.64 -11.89 10.75
CA ALA A 136 0.27 -11.85 9.34
C ALA A 136 0.67 -10.52 8.66
N LEU A 137 0.50 -9.39 9.35
CA LEU A 137 0.93 -8.08 8.85
C LEU A 137 2.46 -7.95 8.87
N ARG A 138 3.14 -8.53 9.89
CA ARG A 138 4.61 -8.61 9.91
C ARG A 138 5.15 -9.35 8.69
N GLN A 139 4.54 -10.48 8.31
CA GLN A 139 4.97 -11.25 7.12
C GLN A 139 4.89 -10.43 5.82
N ILE A 140 3.89 -9.55 5.70
CA ILE A 140 3.77 -8.64 4.54
C ILE A 140 4.90 -7.60 4.54
N ALA A 141 5.31 -7.14 5.72
CA ALA A 141 6.37 -6.16 5.93
C ALA A 141 7.79 -6.77 5.91
N SER A 142 7.90 -8.10 5.68
CA SER A 142 9.17 -8.83 5.78
C SER A 142 9.87 -9.00 4.43
N GLY A 143 11.19 -9.07 4.51
CA GLY A 143 12.07 -9.46 3.42
C GLY A 143 12.11 -10.98 3.19
N PRO A 144 12.90 -11.45 2.20
CA PRO A 144 13.09 -12.88 1.91
C PRO A 144 13.72 -13.66 3.06
N ASP A 145 14.49 -12.98 3.90
CA ASP A 145 15.14 -13.54 5.10
C ASP A 145 14.20 -13.69 6.31
N GLY A 146 12.94 -13.26 6.16
CA GLY A 146 11.91 -13.32 7.20
C GLY A 146 11.97 -12.19 8.23
N LYS A 147 12.94 -11.28 8.15
CA LYS A 147 13.01 -10.11 9.01
C LYS A 147 12.08 -9.01 8.53
N ALA A 148 11.53 -8.24 9.47
CA ALA A 148 10.67 -7.11 9.17
C ALA A 148 11.49 -5.85 8.83
N TYR A 149 11.10 -5.16 7.76
CA TYR A 149 11.79 -3.98 7.23
C TYR A 149 10.87 -2.77 7.02
N ALA A 150 9.57 -2.94 7.25
CA ALA A 150 8.61 -1.87 7.00
C ALA A 150 7.58 -1.74 8.11
N VAL A 151 7.00 -0.56 8.23
CA VAL A 151 5.82 -0.27 9.04
C VAL A 151 4.59 -0.39 8.16
N PHE A 152 3.62 -1.21 8.52
CA PHE A 152 2.34 -1.23 7.83
C PHE A 152 1.51 -0.02 8.30
N PHE A 153 1.43 1.02 7.47
CA PHE A 153 0.82 2.29 7.88
C PHE A 153 -0.62 2.45 7.39
N LYS A 154 -0.89 2.20 6.11
CA LYS A 154 -2.23 2.36 5.54
C LYS A 154 -2.70 1.03 4.97
N GLY A 155 -3.71 0.44 5.59
CA GLY A 155 -4.41 -0.71 5.04
C GLY A 155 -5.44 -0.28 3.99
N ASN A 156 -5.77 -1.19 3.09
CA ASN A 156 -6.81 -0.99 2.10
C ASN A 156 -7.54 -2.30 1.79
N VAL A 157 -8.86 -2.24 1.74
CA VAL A 157 -9.68 -3.30 1.19
C VAL A 157 -10.06 -2.90 -0.22
N ASN A 158 -9.78 -3.77 -1.17
CA ASN A 158 -10.06 -3.60 -2.58
C ASN A 158 -11.24 -4.51 -3.01
N ALA A 159 -11.49 -4.58 -4.31
CA ALA A 159 -12.66 -5.26 -4.86
C ALA A 159 -13.98 -4.69 -4.34
N LEU A 160 -13.98 -3.40 -4.03
CA LEU A 160 -15.16 -2.64 -3.68
C LEU A 160 -15.75 -2.05 -4.96
N VAL A 161 -16.94 -2.50 -5.32
CA VAL A 161 -17.67 -1.98 -6.49
C VAL A 161 -18.45 -0.76 -6.04
N TRP A 162 -17.92 0.41 -6.34
CA TRP A 162 -18.51 1.71 -6.01
C TRP A 162 -19.63 2.07 -6.98
N TYR A 163 -20.72 2.65 -6.46
CA TYR A 163 -21.89 3.02 -7.23
C TYR A 163 -22.69 4.15 -6.55
N SER A 164 -23.56 4.79 -7.31
CA SER A 164 -24.56 5.71 -6.78
C SER A 164 -25.89 4.97 -6.52
N PRO A 165 -26.42 4.96 -5.26
CA PRO A 165 -27.74 4.39 -4.96
C PRO A 165 -28.85 4.99 -5.81
N GLN A 166 -28.83 6.32 -6.03
CA GLN A 166 -29.82 7.00 -6.87
C GLN A 166 -29.74 6.55 -8.34
N GLN A 167 -28.54 6.21 -8.83
CA GLN A 167 -28.38 5.71 -10.20
C GLN A 167 -28.97 4.30 -10.34
N LEU A 168 -28.75 3.42 -9.36
CA LEU A 168 -29.38 2.09 -9.34
C LEU A 168 -30.90 2.20 -9.29
N GLU A 169 -31.44 3.04 -8.40
CA GLU A 169 -32.87 3.29 -8.27
C GLU A 169 -33.48 3.77 -9.59
N LYS A 170 -32.85 4.81 -10.22
CA LYS A 170 -33.29 5.37 -11.51
C LYS A 170 -33.34 4.30 -12.62
N LEU A 171 -32.39 3.36 -12.63
CA LEU A 171 -32.34 2.27 -13.61
C LEU A 171 -33.19 1.06 -13.20
N GLY A 172 -33.83 1.06 -12.02
CA GLY A 172 -34.57 -0.08 -11.49
C GLY A 172 -33.68 -1.33 -11.30
N ILE A 173 -32.45 -1.11 -10.83
CA ILE A 173 -31.44 -2.15 -10.55
C ILE A 173 -31.31 -2.28 -9.03
N ALA A 174 -31.44 -3.50 -8.50
CA ALA A 174 -31.08 -3.81 -7.12
C ALA A 174 -29.55 -3.95 -6.97
N GLU A 175 -29.03 -3.70 -5.76
CA GLU A 175 -27.61 -3.96 -5.47
C GLU A 175 -27.27 -5.45 -5.75
N PRO A 176 -26.31 -5.74 -6.65
CA PRO A 176 -25.96 -7.10 -7.02
C PRO A 176 -25.32 -7.87 -5.86
N LYS A 177 -25.78 -9.11 -5.63
CA LYS A 177 -25.24 -10.02 -4.60
C LYS A 177 -24.54 -11.23 -5.22
N THR A 178 -24.79 -11.49 -6.49
CA THR A 178 -24.21 -12.61 -7.24
C THR A 178 -23.55 -12.12 -8.52
N TRP A 179 -22.64 -12.91 -9.08
CA TRP A 179 -22.00 -12.60 -10.36
C TRP A 179 -23.03 -12.45 -11.50
N ALA A 180 -24.06 -13.29 -11.50
CA ALA A 180 -25.12 -13.20 -12.50
C ALA A 180 -25.91 -11.88 -12.38
N GLU A 181 -26.26 -11.45 -11.16
CA GLU A 181 -26.91 -10.15 -10.93
C GLU A 181 -25.98 -8.98 -11.30
N PHE A 182 -24.68 -9.07 -11.00
CA PHE A 182 -23.70 -8.07 -11.37
C PHE A 182 -23.62 -7.88 -12.89
N THR A 183 -23.53 -8.98 -13.65
CA THR A 183 -23.51 -8.91 -15.11
C THR A 183 -24.85 -8.44 -15.69
N ALA A 184 -25.99 -8.87 -15.12
CA ALA A 184 -27.33 -8.42 -15.55
C ALA A 184 -27.51 -6.90 -15.28
N ALA A 185 -27.00 -6.36 -14.18
CA ALA A 185 -27.02 -4.95 -13.89
C ALA A 185 -26.24 -4.14 -14.96
N MET A 186 -25.08 -4.63 -15.35
CA MET A 186 -24.28 -4.01 -16.41
C MET A 186 -24.94 -4.10 -17.79
N ASP A 187 -25.59 -5.22 -18.12
CA ASP A 187 -26.34 -5.37 -19.35
C ASP A 187 -27.50 -4.39 -19.43
N LYS A 188 -28.23 -4.23 -18.32
CA LYS A 188 -29.33 -3.27 -18.22
C LYS A 188 -28.84 -1.83 -18.34
N SER A 189 -27.77 -1.48 -17.63
CA SER A 189 -27.15 -0.15 -17.71
C SER A 189 -26.77 0.22 -19.15
N LYS A 190 -26.16 -0.74 -19.87
CA LYS A 190 -25.79 -0.57 -21.28
C LYS A 190 -26.99 -0.39 -22.18
N ALA A 191 -28.07 -1.13 -21.96
CA ALA A 191 -29.31 -1.01 -22.71
C ALA A 191 -29.99 0.36 -22.49
N ASP A 192 -29.87 0.91 -21.29
CA ASP A 192 -30.40 2.23 -20.91
C ASP A 192 -29.44 3.39 -21.29
N GLY A 193 -28.33 3.11 -22.01
CA GLY A 193 -27.39 4.12 -22.51
C GLY A 193 -26.41 4.67 -21.49
N VAL A 194 -26.29 4.01 -20.32
CA VAL A 194 -25.28 4.36 -19.30
C VAL A 194 -24.10 3.40 -19.41
N ALA A 195 -22.87 3.93 -19.37
CA ALA A 195 -21.68 3.09 -19.38
C ALA A 195 -21.70 2.10 -18.22
N PRO A 196 -21.49 0.78 -18.45
CA PRO A 196 -21.52 -0.19 -17.37
C PRO A 196 -20.42 0.00 -16.35
N LEU A 197 -19.21 0.37 -16.78
CA LEU A 197 -18.03 0.50 -15.93
C LEU A 197 -17.30 1.83 -16.17
N ALA A 198 -16.73 2.36 -15.09
CA ALA A 198 -15.68 3.36 -15.12
C ALA A 198 -14.33 2.64 -14.95
N VAL A 199 -13.40 2.87 -15.85
CA VAL A 199 -12.05 2.25 -15.79
C VAL A 199 -11.00 3.22 -16.28
N GLY A 200 -10.09 3.63 -15.41
CA GLY A 200 -9.01 4.58 -15.68
C GLY A 200 -7.68 3.88 -15.97
N GLY A 201 -7.58 3.18 -17.12
CA GLY A 201 -6.43 2.33 -17.44
C GLY A 201 -5.16 3.05 -17.91
N LYS A 202 -5.19 4.40 -18.08
CA LYS A 202 -4.03 5.19 -18.50
C LYS A 202 -2.87 5.08 -17.51
N ASP A 203 -3.17 5.07 -16.21
CA ASP A 203 -2.19 5.06 -15.13
C ASP A 203 -1.65 3.64 -14.84
N GLY A 204 -2.15 2.62 -15.55
CA GLY A 204 -1.70 1.22 -15.49
C GLY A 204 -2.27 0.44 -14.30
N TRP A 205 -2.05 0.90 -13.08
CA TRP A 205 -2.50 0.22 -11.85
C TRP A 205 -4.04 0.04 -11.75
N PRO A 206 -4.93 0.93 -12.27
CA PRO A 206 -6.36 0.66 -12.17
C PRO A 206 -6.83 -0.55 -12.97
N LEU A 207 -6.02 -1.04 -13.91
CA LEU A 207 -6.32 -2.32 -14.61
C LEU A 207 -6.15 -3.50 -13.65
N THR A 208 -5.20 -3.45 -12.71
CA THR A 208 -5.00 -4.51 -11.72
C THR A 208 -6.13 -4.55 -10.71
N GLN A 209 -6.77 -3.40 -10.41
CA GLN A 209 -7.96 -3.34 -9.56
C GLN A 209 -9.17 -4.11 -10.15
N TRP A 210 -9.17 -4.39 -11.44
CA TRP A 210 -10.13 -5.31 -12.06
C TRP A 210 -9.58 -6.73 -12.21
N THR A 211 -8.32 -6.86 -12.59
CA THR A 211 -7.69 -8.16 -12.89
C THR A 211 -7.54 -9.02 -11.66
N ASP A 212 -6.90 -8.49 -10.62
CA ASP A 212 -6.55 -9.24 -9.42
C ASP A 212 -7.77 -9.72 -8.64
N PRO A 213 -8.82 -8.88 -8.42
CA PRO A 213 -10.07 -9.37 -7.86
C PRO A 213 -10.76 -10.41 -8.72
N VAL A 214 -10.73 -10.31 -10.06
CA VAL A 214 -11.30 -11.36 -10.93
C VAL A 214 -10.54 -12.66 -10.76
N ILE A 215 -9.21 -12.65 -10.71
CA ILE A 215 -8.40 -13.86 -10.42
C ILE A 215 -8.83 -14.44 -9.07
N LEU A 216 -8.90 -13.64 -8.02
CA LEU A 216 -9.31 -14.10 -6.69
C LEU A 216 -10.73 -14.70 -6.68
N ARG A 217 -11.67 -14.07 -7.39
CA ARG A 217 -13.08 -14.53 -7.45
C ARG A 217 -13.30 -15.77 -8.31
N VAL A 218 -12.44 -16.01 -9.30
CA VAL A 218 -12.55 -17.15 -10.25
C VAL A 218 -11.65 -18.31 -9.83
N ALA A 219 -10.38 -18.06 -9.51
CA ALA A 219 -9.40 -19.08 -9.16
C ALA A 219 -9.40 -19.46 -7.67
N GLY A 220 -9.91 -18.56 -6.79
CA GLY A 220 -9.91 -18.72 -5.35
C GLY A 220 -8.62 -18.24 -4.68
N ALA A 221 -8.68 -18.05 -3.36
CA ALA A 221 -7.58 -17.46 -2.58
C ALA A 221 -6.31 -18.33 -2.58
N GLU A 222 -6.44 -19.66 -2.60
CA GLU A 222 -5.29 -20.55 -2.66
C GLU A 222 -4.49 -20.34 -3.93
N ALA A 223 -5.14 -20.47 -5.10
CA ALA A 223 -4.47 -20.29 -6.39
C ALA A 223 -3.93 -18.87 -6.58
N PHE A 224 -4.68 -17.85 -6.12
CA PHE A 224 -4.25 -16.46 -6.14
C PHE A 224 -2.95 -16.26 -5.34
N ASN A 225 -2.91 -16.75 -4.10
CA ASN A 225 -1.74 -16.63 -3.24
C ASN A 225 -0.55 -17.46 -3.72
N ASP A 226 -0.81 -18.62 -4.33
CA ASP A 226 0.25 -19.46 -4.90
C ASP A 226 0.86 -18.83 -6.15
N LEU A 227 0.07 -18.15 -6.99
CA LEU A 227 0.56 -17.32 -8.09
C LEU A 227 1.41 -16.16 -7.56
N ALA A 228 0.90 -15.44 -6.56
CA ALA A 228 1.61 -14.31 -5.94
C ALA A 228 2.98 -14.72 -5.39
N ARG A 229 3.09 -15.94 -4.85
CA ARG A 229 4.33 -16.49 -4.28
C ARG A 229 5.20 -17.25 -5.29
N GLY A 230 4.78 -17.33 -6.55
CA GLY A 230 5.49 -18.09 -7.59
C GLY A 230 5.47 -19.60 -7.39
N LYS A 231 4.51 -20.16 -6.64
CA LYS A 231 4.35 -21.63 -6.50
C LYS A 231 3.64 -22.26 -7.68
N ILE A 232 2.82 -21.48 -8.39
CA ILE A 232 2.21 -21.84 -9.65
C ILE A 232 2.54 -20.79 -10.70
N GLY A 233 2.51 -21.18 -11.97
CA GLY A 233 2.72 -20.29 -13.12
C GLY A 233 1.43 -19.61 -13.58
N TRP A 234 1.58 -18.66 -14.48
CA TRP A 234 0.47 -17.98 -15.15
C TRP A 234 -0.34 -18.91 -16.04
N ASP A 235 0.24 -20.05 -16.44
CA ASP A 235 -0.37 -21.11 -17.24
C ASP A 235 -1.19 -22.12 -16.42
N ASP A 236 -1.31 -21.95 -15.10
CA ASP A 236 -2.23 -22.74 -14.28
C ASP A 236 -3.66 -22.60 -14.84
N PRO A 237 -4.40 -23.71 -15.06
CA PRO A 237 -5.74 -23.66 -15.68
C PRO A 237 -6.72 -22.73 -14.97
N ARG A 238 -6.60 -22.54 -13.64
CA ARG A 238 -7.46 -21.65 -12.85
C ARG A 238 -7.17 -20.18 -13.18
N ILE A 239 -5.90 -19.85 -13.41
CA ILE A 239 -5.46 -18.51 -13.80
C ILE A 239 -5.88 -18.23 -15.25
N VAL A 240 -5.65 -19.17 -16.17
CA VAL A 240 -6.12 -19.08 -17.57
C VAL A 240 -7.63 -18.83 -17.62
N LYS A 241 -8.43 -19.57 -16.81
CA LYS A 241 -9.89 -19.37 -16.71
C LYS A 241 -10.23 -17.96 -16.24
N SER A 242 -9.46 -17.40 -15.29
CA SER A 242 -9.68 -16.05 -14.79
C SER A 242 -9.48 -15.00 -15.90
N PHE A 243 -8.48 -15.18 -16.76
CA PHE A 243 -8.25 -14.28 -17.89
C PHE A 243 -9.31 -14.46 -19.01
N GLN A 244 -9.89 -15.62 -19.19
CA GLN A 244 -11.06 -15.79 -20.07
C GLN A 244 -12.24 -14.96 -19.57
N VAL A 245 -12.56 -15.04 -18.27
CA VAL A 245 -13.65 -14.26 -17.65
C VAL A 245 -13.35 -12.76 -17.71
N LEU A 246 -12.11 -12.35 -17.44
CA LEU A 246 -11.70 -10.95 -17.55
C LEU A 246 -11.81 -10.45 -19.00
N GLY A 247 -11.41 -11.25 -19.99
CA GLY A 247 -11.53 -10.93 -21.41
C GLY A 247 -12.99 -10.68 -21.83
N ASP A 248 -13.92 -11.48 -21.31
CA ASP A 248 -15.35 -11.29 -21.52
C ASP A 248 -15.85 -9.97 -20.90
N LEU A 249 -15.43 -9.65 -19.66
CA LEU A 249 -15.77 -8.39 -19.01
C LEU A 249 -15.23 -7.18 -19.79
N ILE A 250 -13.96 -7.22 -20.20
CA ILE A 250 -13.32 -6.16 -21.00
C ILE A 250 -14.09 -5.99 -22.33
N GLY A 251 -14.34 -7.07 -23.04
CA GLY A 251 -15.00 -7.03 -24.36
C GLY A 251 -16.42 -6.50 -24.31
N LYS A 252 -17.14 -6.75 -23.22
CA LYS A 252 -18.55 -6.42 -23.11
C LYS A 252 -18.81 -5.08 -22.40
N TYR A 253 -18.01 -4.71 -21.40
CA TYR A 253 -18.35 -3.64 -20.46
C TYR A 253 -17.32 -2.54 -20.30
N PHE A 254 -16.03 -2.75 -20.63
CA PHE A 254 -15.04 -1.70 -20.49
C PHE A 254 -15.28 -0.58 -21.51
N PRO A 255 -15.09 0.69 -21.11
CA PRO A 255 -15.13 1.81 -22.06
C PRO A 255 -14.06 1.69 -23.13
N GLN A 256 -14.36 2.13 -24.36
CA GLN A 256 -13.38 2.12 -25.45
C GLN A 256 -12.13 2.98 -25.14
N GLN A 257 -12.32 4.05 -24.36
CA GLN A 257 -11.25 4.98 -23.97
C GLN A 257 -10.49 4.56 -22.71
N THR A 258 -10.71 3.37 -22.17
CA THR A 258 -10.09 2.89 -20.91
C THR A 258 -8.60 3.25 -20.82
N LEU A 259 -7.81 2.93 -21.84
CA LEU A 259 -6.35 3.17 -21.85
C LEU A 259 -5.94 4.63 -22.07
N ALA A 260 -6.88 5.51 -22.36
CA ALA A 260 -6.66 6.95 -22.50
C ALA A 260 -7.23 7.75 -21.32
N THR A 261 -8.04 7.13 -20.48
CA THR A 261 -8.70 7.75 -19.33
C THR A 261 -7.86 7.58 -18.08
N GLY A 262 -7.56 8.67 -17.37
CA GLY A 262 -6.88 8.64 -16.08
C GLY A 262 -7.79 8.16 -14.95
N PHE A 263 -7.18 7.76 -13.84
CA PHE A 263 -7.90 7.25 -12.67
C PHE A 263 -8.96 8.24 -12.16
N ILE A 264 -8.57 9.48 -11.87
CA ILE A 264 -9.50 10.50 -11.34
C ILE A 264 -10.65 10.81 -12.31
N ASP A 265 -10.37 10.87 -13.63
CA ASP A 265 -11.40 11.11 -14.63
C ASP A 265 -12.45 9.99 -14.67
N ALA A 266 -11.99 8.73 -14.58
CA ALA A 266 -12.88 7.56 -14.53
C ALA A 266 -13.72 7.56 -13.25
N THR A 267 -13.07 7.75 -12.09
CA THR A 267 -13.73 7.85 -10.79
C THR A 267 -14.81 8.92 -10.78
N CYS A 268 -14.49 10.11 -11.29
CA CYS A 268 -15.44 11.21 -11.34
C CYS A 268 -16.57 10.97 -12.36
N ALA A 269 -16.34 10.20 -13.41
CA ALA A 269 -17.41 9.77 -14.31
C ALA A 269 -18.39 8.82 -13.61
N GLY A 270 -17.89 7.85 -12.84
CA GLY A 270 -18.70 6.98 -11.98
C GLY A 270 -19.49 7.75 -10.94
N ALA A 271 -18.82 8.58 -10.14
CA ALA A 271 -19.44 9.38 -9.08
C ALA A 271 -20.54 10.33 -9.59
N LYS A 272 -20.42 10.82 -10.83
CA LYS A 272 -21.44 11.68 -11.49
C LYS A 272 -22.50 10.90 -12.28
N GLY A 273 -22.58 9.58 -12.11
CA GLY A 273 -23.58 8.72 -12.75
C GLY A 273 -23.42 8.55 -14.27
N LYS A 274 -22.26 8.87 -14.84
CA LYS A 274 -21.95 8.60 -16.27
C LYS A 274 -21.58 7.14 -16.50
N ALA A 275 -21.16 6.43 -15.46
CA ALA A 275 -20.93 5.00 -15.43
C ALA A 275 -21.63 4.39 -14.21
N LEU A 276 -22.02 3.10 -14.32
CA LEU A 276 -22.79 2.43 -13.28
C LEU A 276 -21.88 2.02 -12.10
N PHE A 277 -20.76 1.37 -12.38
CA PHE A 277 -19.85 0.79 -11.40
C PHE A 277 -18.39 1.22 -11.63
N ASP A 278 -17.66 1.37 -10.53
CA ASP A 278 -16.20 1.50 -10.50
C ASP A 278 -15.64 0.53 -9.44
N ASN A 279 -14.68 -0.32 -9.80
CA ASN A 279 -14.09 -1.29 -8.88
C ASN A 279 -12.74 -0.79 -8.39
N GLN A 280 -12.67 -0.39 -7.13
CA GLN A 280 -11.52 0.24 -6.51
C GLN A 280 -11.39 -0.14 -5.03
N GLY A 281 -10.45 0.48 -4.33
CA GLY A 281 -10.25 0.31 -2.91
C GLY A 281 -11.05 1.30 -2.04
N ALA A 282 -10.91 1.15 -0.73
CA ALA A 282 -11.59 1.98 0.27
C ALA A 282 -11.20 3.46 0.22
N PHE A 283 -10.03 3.79 -0.36
CA PHE A 283 -9.55 5.17 -0.54
C PHE A 283 -10.51 6.06 -1.34
N MET A 284 -11.39 5.46 -2.14
CA MET A 284 -12.41 6.18 -2.92
C MET A 284 -13.33 7.03 -2.03
N ASN A 285 -13.53 6.62 -0.78
CA ASN A 285 -14.39 7.36 0.14
C ASN A 285 -13.89 8.78 0.45
N LEU A 286 -12.57 8.99 0.44
CA LEU A 286 -11.94 10.30 0.53
C LEU A 286 -11.87 11.01 -0.84
N ILE A 287 -11.49 10.27 -1.88
CA ILE A 287 -11.21 10.83 -3.21
C ILE A 287 -12.48 11.38 -3.88
N ILE A 288 -13.60 10.65 -3.82
CA ILE A 288 -14.83 11.06 -4.51
C ILE A 288 -15.30 12.47 -4.09
N PRO A 289 -15.49 12.79 -2.80
CA PRO A 289 -15.91 14.14 -2.42
C PRO A 289 -14.78 15.18 -2.62
N ALA A 290 -13.53 14.81 -2.46
CA ALA A 290 -12.43 15.76 -2.54
C ALA A 290 -12.10 16.15 -3.99
N GLU A 291 -12.02 15.17 -4.90
CA GLU A 291 -11.52 15.40 -6.26
C GLU A 291 -12.63 15.51 -7.31
N CYS A 292 -13.83 14.93 -7.04
CA CYS A 292 -14.89 14.91 -8.03
C CYS A 292 -16.00 15.92 -7.77
N ASP A 293 -16.58 15.91 -6.57
CA ASP A 293 -17.62 16.87 -6.17
C ASP A 293 -17.80 16.84 -4.65
N LYS A 294 -17.42 17.93 -3.98
CA LYS A 294 -17.51 18.10 -2.52
C LYS A 294 -18.92 18.05 -1.95
N SER A 295 -19.94 18.12 -2.78
CA SER A 295 -21.34 18.00 -2.35
C SER A 295 -21.78 16.55 -2.15
N LEU A 296 -21.07 15.58 -2.74
CA LEU A 296 -21.37 14.16 -2.62
C LEU A 296 -21.12 13.65 -1.20
N LYS A 297 -22.08 12.91 -0.67
CA LYS A 297 -22.07 12.41 0.71
C LYS A 297 -21.91 10.89 0.73
N PRO A 298 -20.88 10.35 1.44
CA PRO A 298 -20.73 8.92 1.67
C PRO A 298 -22.00 8.28 2.23
N GLY A 299 -22.28 7.05 1.79
CA GLY A 299 -23.45 6.28 2.20
C GLY A 299 -24.76 6.71 1.54
N LYS A 300 -24.88 7.99 1.15
CA LYS A 300 -26.09 8.56 0.53
C LYS A 300 -25.97 8.66 -0.98
N ASP A 301 -24.93 9.35 -1.47
CA ASP A 301 -24.79 9.67 -2.89
C ASP A 301 -23.89 8.65 -3.58
N PHE A 302 -23.01 8.01 -2.83
CA PHE A 302 -22.18 6.89 -3.27
C PHE A 302 -21.89 5.93 -2.12
N THR A 303 -21.79 4.64 -2.44
CA THR A 303 -21.45 3.56 -1.52
C THR A 303 -20.84 2.41 -2.34
N PHE A 304 -20.64 1.26 -1.73
CA PHE A 304 -20.05 0.11 -2.42
C PHE A 304 -20.65 -1.22 -1.94
N PHE A 305 -20.48 -2.24 -2.78
CA PHE A 305 -20.61 -3.64 -2.41
C PHE A 305 -19.32 -4.40 -2.78
N LEU A 306 -19.12 -5.58 -2.20
CA LEU A 306 -17.99 -6.45 -2.59
C LEU A 306 -18.24 -7.05 -3.96
N LEU A 307 -17.22 -7.06 -4.84
CA LEU A 307 -17.29 -7.79 -6.10
C LEU A 307 -17.74 -9.23 -5.84
N PRO A 308 -18.86 -9.68 -6.40
CA PRO A 308 -19.42 -10.99 -6.11
C PRO A 308 -18.48 -12.15 -6.50
N LYS A 309 -18.60 -13.28 -5.82
CA LYS A 309 -17.93 -14.53 -6.20
C LYS A 309 -18.42 -14.98 -7.58
N TYR A 310 -17.50 -15.47 -8.42
CA TYR A 310 -17.84 -16.02 -9.73
C TYR A 310 -18.66 -17.32 -9.59
N ASP A 311 -18.25 -18.17 -8.66
CA ASP A 311 -18.99 -19.37 -8.26
C ASP A 311 -19.39 -19.23 -6.78
N ALA A 312 -20.69 -19.38 -6.49
CA ALA A 312 -21.23 -19.28 -5.14
C ALA A 312 -20.63 -20.32 -4.17
N ALA A 313 -20.15 -21.45 -4.69
CA ALA A 313 -19.50 -22.50 -3.90
C ALA A 313 -18.09 -22.16 -3.42
N MET A 314 -17.44 -21.13 -4.02
CA MET A 314 -16.11 -20.71 -3.61
C MET A 314 -16.14 -20.12 -2.19
N PRO A 315 -15.11 -20.38 -1.35
CA PRO A 315 -14.97 -19.75 -0.05
C PRO A 315 -14.96 -18.23 -0.16
N ASP A 316 -15.37 -17.55 0.92
CA ASP A 316 -15.19 -16.10 1.00
C ASP A 316 -13.71 -15.77 1.10
N ALA A 317 -13.30 -14.72 0.42
CA ALA A 317 -11.93 -14.18 0.46
C ALA A 317 -11.96 -12.67 0.38
N GLN A 318 -11.08 -12.01 1.16
CA GLN A 318 -10.89 -10.57 1.09
C GLN A 318 -9.72 -10.26 0.14
N PHE A 319 -9.87 -9.19 -0.64
CA PHE A 319 -8.79 -8.64 -1.43
C PHE A 319 -8.27 -7.40 -0.72
N VAL A 320 -7.01 -7.43 -0.32
CA VAL A 320 -6.40 -6.40 0.51
C VAL A 320 -5.12 -5.87 -0.13
N SER A 321 -4.77 -4.65 0.19
CA SER A 321 -3.49 -4.04 -0.12
C SER A 321 -3.08 -3.09 1.01
N GLY A 322 -2.00 -2.37 0.82
CA GLY A 322 -1.64 -1.32 1.75
C GLY A 322 -0.28 -0.73 1.45
N ASP A 323 -0.08 0.43 2.04
CA ASP A 323 1.14 1.20 1.91
C ASP A 323 1.98 1.07 3.18
N LEU A 324 3.25 0.73 2.99
CA LEU A 324 4.19 0.50 4.07
C LEU A 324 5.30 1.55 4.03
N PHE A 325 5.87 1.90 5.17
CA PHE A 325 7.03 2.77 5.27
C PHE A 325 8.28 1.97 5.58
N VAL A 326 9.34 2.23 4.83
CA VAL A 326 10.69 1.72 5.07
C VAL A 326 11.61 2.82 5.54
N GLY A 327 12.62 2.47 6.33
CA GLY A 327 13.76 3.34 6.63
C GLY A 327 14.99 2.89 5.85
N ALA A 328 15.75 3.83 5.28
CA ALA A 328 17.02 3.51 4.65
C ALA A 328 18.06 3.09 5.71
N LYS A 329 18.80 2.00 5.45
CA LYS A 329 19.86 1.50 6.35
C LYS A 329 20.93 2.57 6.62
N ASP A 330 21.35 3.25 5.56
CA ASP A 330 22.41 4.27 5.61
C ASP A 330 21.87 5.70 5.88
N THR A 331 20.67 5.80 6.49
CA THR A 331 20.15 7.11 6.94
C THR A 331 21.16 7.83 7.84
N LYS A 332 21.37 9.11 7.59
CA LYS A 332 22.29 9.94 8.39
C LYS A 332 21.71 10.32 9.76
N ASN A 333 20.40 10.13 9.95
CA ASN A 333 19.68 10.47 11.16
C ASN A 333 18.80 9.29 11.64
N LYS A 334 19.45 8.16 11.96
CA LYS A 334 18.76 6.94 12.42
C LYS A 334 17.81 7.18 13.61
N PRO A 335 18.15 7.99 14.64
CA PRO A 335 17.22 8.26 15.74
C PRO A 335 15.92 8.93 15.29
N ALA A 336 15.98 9.95 14.45
CA ALA A 336 14.77 10.64 13.95
C ALA A 336 13.98 9.76 12.96
N THR A 337 14.67 8.96 12.13
CA THR A 337 14.07 7.98 11.23
C THR A 337 13.25 6.92 12.01
N LEU A 338 13.85 6.32 13.05
CA LEU A 338 13.17 5.36 13.90
C LEU A 338 12.01 5.98 14.70
N ALA A 339 12.19 7.22 15.21
CA ALA A 339 11.11 7.93 15.89
C ALA A 339 9.89 8.16 14.98
N LEU A 340 10.12 8.52 13.70
CA LEU A 340 9.02 8.68 12.75
C LEU A 340 8.37 7.33 12.41
N LEU A 341 9.16 6.29 12.16
CA LEU A 341 8.61 4.96 11.84
C LEU A 341 7.77 4.39 12.99
N ASP A 342 8.25 4.52 14.22
CA ASP A 342 7.49 4.09 15.41
C ASP A 342 6.20 4.92 15.59
N TYR A 343 6.28 6.24 15.38
CA TYR A 343 5.09 7.09 15.40
C TYR A 343 4.07 6.68 14.35
N LEU A 344 4.49 6.42 13.10
CA LEU A 344 3.60 5.99 12.03
C LEU A 344 2.91 4.65 12.35
N ALA A 345 3.56 3.77 13.12
CA ALA A 345 2.96 2.53 13.60
C ALA A 345 1.92 2.75 14.71
N SER A 346 1.91 3.90 15.37
CA SER A 346 1.04 4.16 16.52
C SER A 346 -0.43 4.36 16.12
N ALA A 347 -1.34 4.03 17.06
CA ALA A 347 -2.77 4.29 16.90
C ALA A 347 -3.04 5.81 16.73
N ASP A 348 -2.32 6.67 17.48
CA ASP A 348 -2.47 8.12 17.41
C ASP A 348 -2.25 8.66 15.97
N ALA A 349 -1.17 8.20 15.32
CA ALA A 349 -0.86 8.63 13.96
C ALA A 349 -1.90 8.16 12.95
N GLN A 350 -2.32 6.90 13.07
CA GLN A 350 -3.27 6.28 12.14
C GLN A 350 -4.69 6.82 12.31
N GLU A 351 -5.08 7.14 13.54
CA GLU A 351 -6.38 7.75 13.84
C GLU A 351 -6.55 9.15 13.20
N ILE A 352 -5.46 9.91 13.04
CA ILE A 352 -5.50 11.23 12.39
C ILE A 352 -6.02 11.10 10.96
N TRP A 353 -5.52 10.12 10.20
CA TRP A 353 -6.01 9.90 8.85
C TRP A 353 -7.36 9.17 8.85
N ALA A 354 -7.56 8.17 9.72
CA ALA A 354 -8.85 7.47 9.82
C ALA A 354 -10.02 8.44 9.98
N LYS A 355 -9.87 9.50 10.78
CA LYS A 355 -10.87 10.56 10.96
C LYS A 355 -11.18 11.40 9.71
N ARG A 356 -10.30 11.35 8.70
CA ARG A 356 -10.48 12.04 7.41
C ARG A 356 -11.19 11.18 6.37
N GLY A 357 -11.25 9.86 6.59
CA GLY A 357 -11.85 8.87 5.70
C GLY A 357 -10.90 8.33 4.63
N GLY A 358 -11.37 7.34 3.88
CA GLY A 358 -10.60 6.69 2.83
C GLY A 358 -9.35 5.95 3.31
N TYR A 359 -9.35 5.54 4.56
CA TYR A 359 -8.21 4.95 5.26
C TYR A 359 -8.67 3.74 6.09
N ILE A 360 -7.84 2.72 6.14
CA ILE A 360 -8.01 1.61 7.08
C ILE A 360 -6.75 1.53 7.92
N ALA A 361 -6.92 1.62 9.23
CA ALA A 361 -5.82 1.49 10.17
C ALA A 361 -5.39 0.03 10.31
N PRO A 362 -4.14 -0.33 9.99
CA PRO A 362 -3.59 -1.65 10.32
C PRO A 362 -3.41 -1.86 11.81
N ASN A 363 -3.21 -0.79 12.59
CA ASN A 363 -3.13 -0.85 14.04
C ASN A 363 -4.50 -1.15 14.64
N ALA A 364 -4.63 -2.31 15.30
CA ALA A 364 -5.88 -2.82 15.84
C ALA A 364 -6.45 -1.96 16.99
N LYS A 365 -5.66 -1.05 17.56
CA LYS A 365 -6.08 -0.14 18.64
C LYS A 365 -6.81 1.10 18.14
N VAL A 366 -6.82 1.39 16.82
CA VAL A 366 -7.62 2.48 16.29
C VAL A 366 -9.10 2.11 16.42
N PRO A 367 -9.89 2.92 17.14
CA PRO A 367 -11.28 2.59 17.42
C PRO A 367 -12.15 2.76 16.16
N VAL A 368 -13.18 1.92 16.03
CA VAL A 368 -14.08 1.94 14.87
C VAL A 368 -14.89 3.24 14.75
N ASP A 369 -15.14 3.91 15.86
CA ASP A 369 -15.82 5.21 15.90
C ASP A 369 -14.92 6.40 15.49
N ALA A 370 -13.63 6.19 15.31
CA ALA A 370 -12.75 7.15 14.67
C ALA A 370 -13.11 7.38 13.19
N TYR A 371 -13.72 6.40 12.53
CA TYR A 371 -14.08 6.51 11.11
C TYR A 371 -15.32 7.39 10.93
N PRO A 372 -15.29 8.40 10.02
CA PRO A 372 -16.24 9.49 9.99
C PRO A 372 -17.66 9.08 9.54
N ASP A 373 -17.77 8.07 8.68
CA ASP A 373 -19.04 7.69 8.06
C ASP A 373 -19.25 6.17 7.94
N GLU A 374 -20.42 5.79 7.40
CA GLU A 374 -20.81 4.39 7.27
C GLU A 374 -19.95 3.62 6.27
N ASN A 375 -19.53 4.24 5.15
CA ASN A 375 -18.70 3.59 4.16
C ASN A 375 -17.33 3.23 4.75
N ASP A 376 -16.69 4.16 5.47
CA ASP A 376 -15.40 3.90 6.11
C ASP A 376 -15.50 2.83 7.19
N ARG A 377 -16.55 2.88 8.03
CA ARG A 377 -16.78 1.82 9.03
C ARG A 377 -17.05 0.46 8.38
N LYS A 378 -17.83 0.43 7.29
CA LYS A 378 -18.09 -0.78 6.50
C LYS A 378 -16.80 -1.34 5.89
N ALA A 379 -15.95 -0.49 5.31
CA ALA A 379 -14.66 -0.89 4.76
C ALA A 379 -13.70 -1.40 5.84
N ALA A 380 -13.61 -0.69 6.97
CA ALA A 380 -12.77 -1.11 8.11
C ALA A 380 -13.22 -2.45 8.71
N ALA A 381 -14.53 -2.75 8.70
CA ALA A 381 -15.05 -4.04 9.15
C ALA A 381 -14.68 -5.22 8.23
N LEU A 382 -14.37 -4.93 6.96
CA LEU A 382 -13.90 -5.93 5.99
C LEU A 382 -12.39 -6.19 6.08
N TRP A 383 -11.64 -5.36 6.81
CA TRP A 383 -10.21 -5.59 7.02
C TRP A 383 -10.01 -6.84 7.86
N PRO A 384 -9.19 -7.81 7.41
CA PRO A 384 -8.96 -9.05 8.14
C PRO A 384 -8.20 -8.75 9.44
N LYS A 385 -8.93 -8.59 10.52
CA LYS A 385 -8.37 -8.35 11.87
C LYS A 385 -7.75 -9.60 12.47
N GLN A 386 -8.11 -10.78 11.96
CA GLN A 386 -7.58 -12.09 12.35
C GLN A 386 -7.64 -13.05 11.17
N ALA A 387 -6.91 -14.16 11.25
CA ALA A 387 -6.64 -15.09 10.17
C ALA A 387 -7.84 -15.94 9.68
N ASP A 388 -9.07 -15.60 9.99
CA ASP A 388 -10.23 -16.47 9.76
C ASP A 388 -10.78 -16.40 8.34
N VAL A 389 -10.45 -15.38 7.56
CA VAL A 389 -10.84 -15.26 6.15
C VAL A 389 -9.60 -15.22 5.28
N PRO A 390 -9.45 -16.16 4.31
CA PRO A 390 -8.34 -16.10 3.37
C PRO A 390 -8.26 -14.73 2.69
N ALA A 391 -7.12 -14.09 2.76
CA ALA A 391 -6.87 -12.82 2.09
C ALA A 391 -5.96 -13.03 0.88
N GLY A 392 -6.31 -12.43 -0.26
CA GLY A 392 -5.39 -12.19 -1.36
C GLY A 392 -4.78 -10.80 -1.19
N TYR A 393 -3.46 -10.70 -1.08
CA TYR A 393 -2.80 -9.41 -1.14
C TYR A 393 -2.65 -8.99 -2.59
N ASP A 394 -2.87 -7.71 -2.90
CA ASP A 394 -2.77 -7.14 -4.25
C ASP A 394 -1.55 -7.70 -5.00
N LEU A 395 -1.82 -8.42 -6.09
CA LEU A 395 -0.81 -9.21 -6.80
C LEU A 395 0.24 -8.32 -7.43
N ASP A 396 -0.20 -7.20 -7.98
CA ASP A 396 0.64 -6.18 -8.60
C ASP A 396 1.65 -5.62 -7.58
N ASP A 397 1.18 -5.22 -6.42
CA ASP A 397 2.00 -4.69 -5.33
C ASP A 397 2.91 -5.77 -4.70
N TRP A 398 2.42 -7.01 -4.66
CA TRP A 398 3.18 -8.13 -4.15
C TRP A 398 4.33 -8.53 -5.07
N ILE A 399 4.10 -8.59 -6.37
CA ILE A 399 5.12 -8.97 -7.35
C ILE A 399 6.25 -7.94 -7.36
N GLY A 400 5.92 -6.67 -7.53
CA GLY A 400 6.87 -5.55 -7.56
C GLY A 400 7.90 -5.62 -8.70
N GLY A 401 8.81 -4.66 -8.70
CA GLY A 401 9.97 -4.64 -9.57
C GLY A 401 9.66 -4.68 -11.08
N GLU A 402 10.54 -5.31 -11.84
CA GLU A 402 10.39 -5.40 -13.30
C GLU A 402 9.17 -6.23 -13.72
N ILE A 403 8.84 -7.27 -12.95
CA ILE A 403 7.69 -8.13 -13.25
C ILE A 403 6.40 -7.32 -13.14
N GLN A 404 6.25 -6.47 -12.14
CA GLN A 404 5.11 -5.54 -11.99
C GLN A 404 4.94 -4.65 -13.22
N VAL A 405 6.02 -4.01 -13.67
CA VAL A 405 6.00 -3.15 -14.86
C VAL A 405 5.54 -3.93 -16.10
N LYS A 406 6.07 -5.14 -16.30
CA LYS A 406 5.68 -6.00 -17.41
C LYS A 406 4.24 -6.50 -17.29
N TYR A 407 3.79 -6.80 -16.08
CA TYR A 407 2.40 -7.18 -15.82
C TYR A 407 1.44 -6.07 -16.23
N ARG A 408 1.65 -4.83 -15.79
CA ARG A 408 0.84 -3.67 -16.19
C ARG A 408 0.87 -3.44 -17.72
N GLN A 409 2.03 -3.59 -18.36
CA GLN A 409 2.16 -3.49 -19.81
C GLN A 409 1.38 -4.61 -20.55
N ALA A 410 1.48 -5.84 -20.05
CA ALA A 410 0.75 -6.98 -20.61
C ALA A 410 -0.77 -6.82 -20.43
N LEU A 411 -1.23 -6.30 -19.28
CA LEU A 411 -2.64 -5.96 -19.04
C LEU A 411 -3.17 -4.87 -19.99
N ALA A 412 -2.37 -3.82 -20.22
CA ALA A 412 -2.72 -2.79 -21.19
C ALA A 412 -2.84 -3.36 -22.61
N GLN A 413 -1.98 -4.31 -22.99
CA GLN A 413 -2.10 -5.00 -24.28
C GLN A 413 -3.31 -5.94 -24.32
N PHE A 414 -3.53 -6.72 -23.23
CA PHE A 414 -4.68 -7.60 -23.08
C PHE A 414 -6.02 -6.84 -23.13
N THR A 415 -6.06 -5.63 -22.57
CA THR A 415 -7.23 -4.74 -22.68
C THR A 415 -7.58 -4.41 -24.14
N ARG A 416 -6.59 -4.35 -25.05
CA ARG A 416 -6.81 -4.08 -26.47
C ARG A 416 -7.26 -5.30 -27.26
N ASP A 417 -6.57 -6.44 -27.09
CA ASP A 417 -6.73 -7.61 -27.97
C ASP A 417 -7.50 -8.77 -27.31
N ARG A 418 -7.52 -8.84 -25.99
CA ARG A 418 -8.16 -9.92 -25.20
C ARG A 418 -7.60 -11.31 -25.54
N ASP A 419 -6.38 -11.37 -26.04
CA ASP A 419 -5.68 -12.59 -26.39
C ASP A 419 -5.08 -13.24 -25.14
N VAL A 420 -5.81 -14.21 -24.58
CA VAL A 420 -5.43 -14.93 -23.37
C VAL A 420 -4.11 -15.68 -23.56
N ASP A 421 -3.94 -16.40 -24.67
CA ASP A 421 -2.74 -17.18 -24.93
C ASP A 421 -1.50 -16.30 -25.01
N LYS A 422 -1.62 -15.15 -25.68
CA LYS A 422 -0.56 -14.15 -25.77
C LYS A 422 -0.22 -13.57 -24.41
N PHE A 423 -1.22 -13.22 -23.60
CA PHE A 423 -0.98 -12.70 -22.24
C PHE A 423 -0.26 -13.75 -21.39
N ILE A 424 -0.78 -14.98 -21.32
CA ILE A 424 -0.20 -16.08 -20.55
C ILE A 424 1.24 -16.35 -21.00
N SER A 425 1.46 -16.49 -22.32
CA SER A 425 2.81 -16.70 -22.88
C SER A 425 3.78 -15.57 -22.53
N THR A 426 3.29 -14.31 -22.52
CA THR A 426 4.09 -13.15 -22.13
C THR A 426 4.49 -13.23 -20.67
N MET A 427 3.52 -13.44 -19.77
CA MET A 427 3.78 -13.48 -18.32
C MET A 427 4.63 -14.70 -17.90
N THR A 428 4.43 -15.87 -18.49
CA THR A 428 5.24 -17.07 -18.23
C THR A 428 6.72 -16.88 -18.62
N LYS A 429 7.00 -16.02 -19.60
CA LYS A 429 8.39 -15.69 -19.98
C LYS A 429 9.03 -14.66 -19.06
N VAL A 430 8.25 -13.72 -18.57
CA VAL A 430 8.72 -12.60 -17.72
C VAL A 430 8.84 -13.03 -16.26
N ASP A 431 7.83 -13.72 -15.76
CA ASP A 431 7.76 -14.18 -14.39
C ASP A 431 8.29 -15.61 -14.27
N THR A 432 9.53 -15.73 -13.87
CA THR A 432 10.22 -17.02 -13.75
C THR A 432 10.17 -17.60 -12.33
N ARG A 433 9.55 -16.92 -11.38
CA ARG A 433 9.51 -17.34 -9.96
C ARG A 433 8.93 -18.75 -9.73
N ALA A 434 8.02 -19.21 -10.59
CA ALA A 434 7.46 -20.56 -10.51
C ALA A 434 8.35 -21.65 -11.11
N LYS A 435 9.54 -21.31 -11.64
CA LYS A 435 10.47 -22.26 -12.28
C LYS A 435 11.67 -22.61 -11.41
N ASP A 436 11.89 -21.82 -10.36
CA ASP A 436 12.95 -22.00 -9.37
C ASP A 436 12.41 -22.72 -8.12
#